data_17a79a7970d8197e424dcecaa2904e72
#
_entry.id   17a79a7970d8197e424dcecaa2904e72
#
_cell.length_a   1.000
_cell.length_b   1.000
_cell.length_c   1.000
_cell.angle_alpha   90.00
_cell.angle_beta   90.00
_cell.angle_gamma   90.00
#
_symmetry.space_group_name_H-M   'P 1'
#
loop_
_entity.id
_entity.type
_entity.pdbx_description
1 polymer ?
#
loop_
_entity_poly.entity_id
_entity_poly.type
_entity_poly.pdbx_seq_one_letter_code
_entity_poly.pdbx_strand_id
1 'polypeptide(L)'
;MNKTRVYLFTGFLESGKSSFIQDTLLEQDFGEDEKTLIIACEEGEVTFDIPALEKENASVEFIENEEDLNYETLLHLHQKYQPTQVMIEYNGMWDNTKFVDEICIDQWQVVQILTTISAETFDLYYNNMRGQFVYHVTGSDLVIVNRCDENTKKYPIRGSIKSLNPMCQIVYENKNRQIEDLTVNDLPYNLNDDYI
;
A
#
# COMPACT_ATOMS: atom_id res chain seq x y z
N MET A 1 -24.09 -3.91 -8.92
CA MET A 1 -23.55 -2.98 -7.91
C MET A 1 -22.05 -2.93 -8.14
N ASN A 2 -21.45 -1.75 -8.18
CA ASN A 2 -20.01 -1.65 -8.25
C ASN A 2 -19.43 -2.14 -6.91
N LYS A 3 -18.37 -2.92 -6.96
CA LYS A 3 -17.68 -3.38 -5.75
C LYS A 3 -16.85 -2.23 -5.14
N THR A 4 -16.69 -2.23 -3.83
CA THR A 4 -15.76 -1.32 -3.14
C THR A 4 -14.32 -1.66 -3.56
N ARG A 5 -13.58 -0.66 -4.02
CA ARG A 5 -12.18 -0.83 -4.46
C ARG A 5 -11.26 -0.97 -3.25
N VAL A 6 -10.37 -1.95 -3.28
CA VAL A 6 -9.39 -2.19 -2.22
C VAL A 6 -7.98 -1.98 -2.77
N TYR A 7 -7.23 -1.11 -2.11
CA TYR A 7 -5.80 -0.91 -2.30
C TYR A 7 -5.05 -1.54 -1.13
N LEU A 8 -4.24 -2.55 -1.41
CA LEU A 8 -3.50 -3.29 -0.40
C LEU A 8 -2.05 -2.80 -0.35
N PHE A 9 -1.66 -2.20 0.76
CA PHE A 9 -0.31 -1.69 0.99
C PHE A 9 0.48 -2.71 1.80
N THR A 10 1.55 -3.22 1.21
CA THR A 10 2.46 -4.19 1.82
C THR A 10 3.88 -3.63 1.95
N GLY A 11 4.76 -4.36 2.59
CA GLY A 11 6.15 -3.96 2.82
C GLY A 11 6.53 -4.14 4.27
N PHE A 12 7.81 -4.07 4.56
CA PHE A 12 8.33 -4.25 5.92
C PHE A 12 7.86 -3.14 6.87
N LEU A 13 7.97 -3.41 8.17
CA LEU A 13 7.76 -2.39 9.20
C LEU A 13 8.62 -1.15 8.89
N GLU A 14 8.07 0.03 9.12
CA GLU A 14 8.73 1.31 8.85
C GLU A 14 9.13 1.55 7.37
N SER A 15 8.62 0.77 6.44
CA SER A 15 8.87 1.00 5.01
C SER A 15 8.16 2.24 4.44
N GLY A 16 7.31 2.90 5.23
CA GLY A 16 6.63 4.14 4.85
C GLY A 16 5.20 3.95 4.34
N LYS A 17 4.55 2.82 4.61
CA LYS A 17 3.14 2.53 4.22
C LYS A 17 2.17 3.59 4.72
N SER A 18 2.12 3.81 6.05
CA SER A 18 1.21 4.79 6.70
C SER A 18 1.39 6.18 6.12
N SER A 19 2.65 6.63 5.98
CA SER A 19 2.96 7.94 5.39
C SER A 19 2.44 8.04 3.97
N PHE A 20 2.68 7.01 3.15
CA PHE A 20 2.26 7.01 1.76
C PHE A 20 0.73 7.04 1.62
N ILE A 21 0.00 6.25 2.42
CA ILE A 21 -1.47 6.26 2.46
C ILE A 21 -1.98 7.67 2.83
N GLN A 22 -1.41 8.25 3.89
CA GLN A 22 -1.85 9.55 4.37
C GLN A 22 -1.59 10.67 3.36
N ASP A 23 -0.37 10.72 2.80
CA ASP A 23 -0.01 11.74 1.81
C ASP A 23 -0.87 11.62 0.55
N THR A 24 -1.19 10.41 0.13
CA THR A 24 -2.06 10.15 -1.02
C THR A 24 -3.44 10.77 -0.84
N LEU A 25 -4.00 10.69 0.35
CA LEU A 25 -5.32 11.26 0.66
C LEU A 25 -5.28 12.76 0.93
N LEU A 26 -4.22 13.26 1.59
CA LEU A 26 -4.16 14.65 2.03
C LEU A 26 -3.52 15.60 1.01
N GLU A 27 -2.64 15.10 0.14
CA GLU A 27 -1.83 15.96 -0.72
C GLU A 27 -2.06 15.73 -2.22
N GLN A 28 -2.67 14.59 -2.62
CA GLN A 28 -2.79 14.21 -4.02
C GLN A 28 -4.23 14.16 -4.52
N ASP A 29 -5.20 14.64 -3.73
CA ASP A 29 -6.64 14.65 -4.03
C ASP A 29 -7.19 13.27 -4.46
N PHE A 30 -6.50 12.19 -4.02
CA PHE A 30 -6.89 10.84 -4.39
C PHE A 30 -8.15 10.43 -3.65
N GLY A 31 -9.23 10.32 -4.40
CA GLY A 31 -10.53 9.95 -3.83
C GLY A 31 -11.30 11.13 -3.23
N GLU A 32 -11.16 12.36 -3.74
CA GLU A 32 -11.83 13.57 -3.24
C GLU A 32 -13.34 13.38 -3.02
N ASP A 33 -14.00 12.60 -3.88
CA ASP A 33 -15.44 12.28 -3.76
C ASP A 33 -15.70 10.90 -3.13
N GLU A 34 -14.69 10.19 -2.70
CA GLU A 34 -14.82 8.83 -2.18
C GLU A 34 -15.03 8.81 -0.67
N LYS A 35 -15.73 7.78 -0.21
CA LYS A 35 -15.79 7.47 1.21
C LYS A 35 -14.76 6.41 1.52
N THR A 36 -13.64 6.85 2.10
CA THR A 36 -12.47 6.00 2.31
C THR A 36 -12.48 5.36 3.69
N LEU A 37 -12.24 4.06 3.75
CA LEU A 37 -11.92 3.35 4.98
C LEU A 37 -10.44 2.93 4.94
N ILE A 38 -9.66 3.38 5.93
CA ILE A 38 -8.30 2.92 6.17
C ILE A 38 -8.36 1.82 7.22
N ILE A 39 -7.75 0.67 6.94
CA ILE A 39 -7.55 -0.40 7.92
C ILE A 39 -6.05 -0.50 8.16
N ALA A 40 -5.61 -0.13 9.37
CA ALA A 40 -4.22 -0.17 9.79
C ALA A 40 -3.96 -1.46 10.58
N CYS A 41 -3.12 -2.35 10.02
CA CYS A 41 -2.79 -3.63 10.64
C CYS A 41 -1.39 -3.65 11.26
N GLU A 42 -0.79 -2.48 11.47
CA GLU A 42 0.57 -2.37 11.99
C GLU A 42 0.67 -1.19 12.96
N GLU A 43 1.28 -1.41 14.13
CA GLU A 43 1.71 -0.33 15.00
C GLU A 43 3.07 0.19 14.52
N GLY A 44 3.09 1.35 13.86
CA GLY A 44 4.30 2.02 13.40
C GLY A 44 4.62 3.28 14.20
N GLU A 45 5.80 3.87 13.96
CA GLU A 45 6.18 5.17 14.55
C GLU A 45 5.30 6.31 14.02
N VAL A 46 4.77 6.17 12.80
CA VAL A 46 3.90 7.16 12.17
C VAL A 46 2.46 6.85 12.53
N THR A 47 1.83 7.78 13.23
CA THR A 47 0.40 7.73 13.52
C THR A 47 -0.38 8.51 12.46
N PHE A 48 -1.54 8.00 12.06
CA PHE A 48 -2.46 8.71 11.17
C PHE A 48 -2.98 10.01 11.83
N ASP A 49 -2.97 11.10 11.09
CA ASP A 49 -3.66 12.35 11.47
C ASP A 49 -5.16 12.20 11.24
N ILE A 50 -5.83 11.53 12.19
CA ILE A 50 -7.27 11.20 12.09
C ILE A 50 -8.10 12.47 11.85
N PRO A 51 -7.90 13.62 12.56
CA PRO A 51 -8.65 14.83 12.29
C PRO A 51 -8.47 15.40 10.89
N ALA A 52 -7.29 15.25 10.29
CA ALA A 52 -7.07 15.67 8.90
C ALA A 52 -7.77 14.72 7.91
N LEU A 53 -7.62 13.42 8.12
CA LEU A 53 -8.23 12.38 7.27
C LEU A 53 -9.77 12.42 7.30
N GLU A 54 -10.38 12.71 8.45
CA GLU A 54 -11.84 12.87 8.56
C GLU A 54 -12.38 14.02 7.69
N LYS A 55 -11.60 15.08 7.46
CA LYS A 55 -12.00 16.17 6.56
C LYS A 55 -12.01 15.73 5.10
N GLU A 56 -11.18 14.77 4.74
CA GLU A 56 -11.13 14.13 3.43
C GLU A 56 -12.06 12.89 3.34
N ASN A 57 -13.10 12.82 4.20
CA ASN A 57 -14.07 11.74 4.25
C ASN A 57 -13.44 10.34 4.44
N ALA A 58 -12.30 10.28 5.11
CA ALA A 58 -11.60 9.04 5.43
C ALA A 58 -11.73 8.69 6.90
N SER A 59 -12.04 7.43 7.19
CA SER A 59 -12.13 6.86 8.54
C SER A 59 -11.01 5.86 8.74
N VAL A 60 -10.47 5.75 9.96
CA VAL A 60 -9.38 4.82 10.29
C VAL A 60 -9.86 3.80 11.31
N GLU A 61 -9.59 2.53 11.05
CA GLU A 61 -9.78 1.41 11.98
C GLU A 61 -8.46 0.65 12.15
N PHE A 62 -8.18 0.24 13.37
CA PHE A 62 -6.96 -0.49 13.71
C PHE A 62 -7.27 -1.97 13.97
N ILE A 63 -6.51 -2.87 13.34
CA ILE A 63 -6.60 -4.32 13.54
C ILE A 63 -5.19 -4.84 13.82
N GLU A 64 -4.85 -4.99 15.09
CA GLU A 64 -3.49 -5.33 15.54
C GLU A 64 -3.17 -6.82 15.44
N ASN A 65 -4.18 -7.70 15.54
CA ASN A 65 -3.97 -9.14 15.49
C ASN A 65 -4.42 -9.71 14.15
N GLU A 66 -3.63 -10.62 13.58
CA GLU A 66 -3.96 -11.27 12.31
C GLU A 66 -5.31 -11.99 12.35
N GLU A 67 -5.66 -12.60 13.49
CA GLU A 67 -6.91 -13.33 13.71
C GLU A 67 -8.15 -12.43 13.62
N ASP A 68 -8.00 -11.14 13.96
CA ASP A 68 -9.07 -10.15 13.93
C ASP A 68 -9.32 -9.62 12.52
N LEU A 69 -8.35 -9.75 11.60
CA LEU A 69 -8.53 -9.45 10.18
C LEU A 69 -9.16 -10.66 9.49
N ASN A 70 -10.48 -10.75 9.55
CA ASN A 70 -11.25 -11.87 9.02
C ASN A 70 -12.52 -11.39 8.31
N TYR A 71 -13.19 -12.31 7.60
CA TYR A 71 -14.38 -12.02 6.81
C TYR A 71 -15.48 -11.32 7.61
N GLU A 72 -15.75 -11.76 8.84
CA GLU A 72 -16.82 -11.20 9.67
C GLU A 72 -16.51 -9.76 10.10
N THR A 73 -15.28 -9.49 10.49
CA THR A 73 -14.81 -8.15 10.83
C THR A 73 -14.91 -7.21 9.62
N LEU A 74 -14.44 -7.65 8.45
CA LEU A 74 -14.53 -6.84 7.24
C LEU A 74 -15.98 -6.57 6.81
N LEU A 75 -16.85 -7.56 6.94
CA LEU A 75 -18.28 -7.39 6.65
C LEU A 75 -18.93 -6.38 7.63
N HIS A 76 -18.58 -6.44 8.91
CA HIS A 76 -19.03 -5.48 9.90
C HIS A 76 -18.55 -4.05 9.58
N LEU A 77 -17.28 -3.89 9.24
CA LEU A 77 -16.71 -2.60 8.84
C LEU A 77 -17.35 -2.06 7.57
N HIS A 78 -17.59 -2.92 6.58
CA HIS A 78 -18.33 -2.55 5.37
C HIS A 78 -19.74 -2.02 5.69
N GLN A 79 -20.47 -2.69 6.56
CA GLN A 79 -21.81 -2.27 6.97
C GLN A 79 -21.79 -0.97 7.76
N LYS A 80 -20.82 -0.79 8.65
CA LYS A 80 -20.65 0.40 9.49
C LYS A 80 -20.31 1.64 8.68
N TYR A 81 -19.33 1.51 7.80
CA TYR A 81 -18.78 2.65 7.06
C TYR A 81 -19.36 2.83 5.67
N GLN A 82 -19.86 1.77 5.04
CA GLN A 82 -20.32 1.79 3.64
C GLN A 82 -19.30 2.46 2.71
N PRO A 83 -18.01 2.03 2.74
CA PRO A 83 -16.95 2.68 2.00
C PRO A 83 -17.12 2.44 0.49
N THR A 84 -16.71 3.41 -0.32
CA THR A 84 -16.57 3.26 -1.77
C THR A 84 -15.17 2.83 -2.17
N GLN A 85 -14.19 3.15 -1.27
CA GLN A 85 -12.83 2.63 -1.38
C GLN A 85 -12.27 2.23 0.00
N VAL A 86 -11.34 1.30 0.01
CA VAL A 86 -10.64 0.83 1.20
C VAL A 86 -9.13 0.84 0.94
N MET A 87 -8.37 1.36 1.88
CA MET A 87 -6.92 1.30 1.90
C MET A 87 -6.49 0.45 3.09
N ILE A 88 -5.79 -0.65 2.84
CA ILE A 88 -5.33 -1.55 3.90
C ILE A 88 -3.82 -1.45 4.04
N GLU A 89 -3.37 -0.93 5.18
CA GLU A 89 -1.99 -1.04 5.61
C GLU A 89 -1.78 -2.43 6.20
N TYR A 90 -1.31 -3.36 5.37
CA TYR A 90 -1.14 -4.75 5.77
C TYR A 90 0.14 -4.93 6.58
N ASN A 91 0.07 -5.75 7.62
CA ASN A 91 1.26 -6.05 8.43
C ASN A 91 2.31 -6.79 7.61
N GLY A 92 3.54 -6.28 7.61
CA GLY A 92 4.63 -6.79 6.78
C GLY A 92 5.09 -8.22 7.10
N MET A 93 4.61 -8.81 8.20
CA MET A 93 4.94 -10.17 8.59
C MET A 93 3.81 -11.17 8.29
N TRP A 94 2.61 -10.68 7.94
CA TRP A 94 1.47 -11.53 7.63
C TRP A 94 1.47 -11.98 6.18
N ASP A 95 0.76 -13.09 5.90
CA ASP A 95 0.59 -13.63 4.56
C ASP A 95 -0.49 -12.84 3.79
N ASN A 96 -0.06 -11.98 2.84
CA ASN A 96 -0.98 -11.16 2.07
C ASN A 96 -1.79 -11.94 1.02
N THR A 97 -1.36 -13.14 0.59
CA THR A 97 -2.15 -13.98 -0.32
C THR A 97 -3.40 -14.47 0.37
N LYS A 98 -3.33 -14.76 1.67
CA LYS A 98 -4.47 -15.12 2.49
C LYS A 98 -5.57 -14.04 2.48
N PHE A 99 -5.18 -12.76 2.48
CA PHE A 99 -6.15 -11.68 2.38
C PHE A 99 -6.92 -11.73 1.06
N VAL A 100 -6.21 -11.87 -0.05
CA VAL A 100 -6.80 -11.87 -1.39
C VAL A 100 -7.68 -13.09 -1.64
N ASP A 101 -7.20 -14.26 -1.20
CA ASP A 101 -7.81 -15.55 -1.54
C ASP A 101 -8.92 -15.98 -0.56
N GLU A 102 -8.83 -15.59 0.73
CA GLU A 102 -9.66 -16.15 1.78
C GLU A 102 -10.46 -15.12 2.59
N ILE A 103 -9.89 -13.92 2.82
CA ILE A 103 -10.45 -12.95 3.77
C ILE A 103 -11.31 -11.90 3.09
N CYS A 104 -10.94 -11.47 1.88
CA CYS A 104 -11.62 -10.39 1.18
C CYS A 104 -13.10 -10.72 0.94
N ILE A 105 -13.99 -9.84 1.39
CA ILE A 105 -15.44 -10.05 1.28
C ILE A 105 -15.95 -9.83 -0.15
N ASP A 106 -17.09 -10.44 -0.47
CA ASP A 106 -17.69 -10.40 -1.82
C ASP A 106 -18.02 -9.00 -2.34
N GLN A 107 -18.28 -8.06 -1.43
CA GLN A 107 -18.58 -6.66 -1.73
C GLN A 107 -17.34 -5.87 -2.15
N TRP A 108 -16.14 -6.38 -1.87
CA TRP A 108 -14.86 -5.74 -2.13
C TRP A 108 -14.14 -6.37 -3.32
N GLN A 109 -13.22 -5.60 -3.90
CA GLN A 109 -12.34 -6.07 -4.95
C GLN A 109 -10.96 -5.45 -4.77
N VAL A 110 -9.94 -6.29 -4.60
CA VAL A 110 -8.55 -5.83 -4.63
C VAL A 110 -8.23 -5.38 -6.05
N VAL A 111 -8.01 -4.09 -6.23
CA VAL A 111 -7.74 -3.48 -7.53
C VAL A 111 -6.25 -3.21 -7.73
N GLN A 112 -5.49 -3.06 -6.62
CA GLN A 112 -4.06 -2.85 -6.69
C GLN A 112 -3.36 -3.30 -5.41
N ILE A 113 -2.20 -3.91 -5.56
CA ILE A 113 -1.27 -4.26 -4.48
C ILE A 113 -0.02 -3.39 -4.63
N LEU A 114 0.27 -2.59 -3.60
CA LEU A 114 1.38 -1.65 -3.57
C LEU A 114 2.38 -2.09 -2.50
N THR A 115 3.66 -2.16 -2.85
CA THR A 115 4.71 -2.48 -1.88
C THR A 115 5.63 -1.29 -1.69
N THR A 116 5.78 -0.84 -0.43
CA THR A 116 6.76 0.19 -0.09
C THR A 116 8.07 -0.46 0.35
N ILE A 117 9.18 0.09 -0.15
CA ILE A 117 10.54 -0.35 0.17
C ILE A 117 11.37 0.90 0.49
N SER A 118 11.96 0.95 1.68
CA SER A 118 12.93 2.02 1.98
C SER A 118 14.26 1.74 1.31
N ALA A 119 14.75 2.70 0.52
CA ALA A 119 16.06 2.62 -0.12
C ALA A 119 17.19 2.49 0.91
N GLU A 120 17.02 3.06 2.10
CA GLU A 120 18.02 3.03 3.18
C GLU A 120 18.18 1.63 3.79
N THR A 121 17.12 0.84 3.83
CA THR A 121 17.12 -0.51 4.43
C THR A 121 17.01 -1.62 3.39
N PHE A 122 17.06 -1.30 2.09
CA PHE A 122 16.91 -2.27 1.01
C PHE A 122 17.86 -3.45 1.14
N ASP A 123 19.17 -3.17 1.23
CA ASP A 123 20.20 -4.22 1.30
C ASP A 123 20.03 -5.09 2.56
N LEU A 124 19.60 -4.48 3.68
CA LEU A 124 19.35 -5.20 4.92
C LEU A 124 18.26 -6.25 4.75
N TYR A 125 17.09 -5.86 4.26
CA TYR A 125 15.95 -6.77 4.08
C TYR A 125 16.17 -7.75 2.94
N TYR A 126 16.75 -7.30 1.84
CA TYR A 126 17.03 -8.15 0.68
C TYR A 126 17.98 -9.30 1.02
N ASN A 127 18.98 -9.06 1.88
CA ASN A 127 19.97 -10.08 2.25
C ASN A 127 19.55 -10.94 3.44
N ASN A 128 18.83 -10.38 4.43
CA ASN A 128 18.55 -11.07 5.68
C ASN A 128 17.12 -11.61 5.78
N MET A 129 16.18 -11.04 5.05
CA MET A 129 14.76 -11.43 5.07
C MET A 129 14.23 -11.69 3.65
N ARG A 130 15.06 -12.38 2.86
CA ARG A 130 14.80 -12.58 1.44
C ARG A 130 13.45 -13.28 1.17
N GLY A 131 13.01 -14.19 2.03
CA GLY A 131 11.72 -14.88 1.88
C GLY A 131 10.56 -13.89 1.87
N GLN A 132 10.46 -13.03 2.89
CA GLN A 132 9.45 -11.99 2.98
C GLN A 132 9.60 -10.96 1.87
N PHE A 133 10.84 -10.57 1.54
CA PHE A 133 11.09 -9.64 0.45
C PHE A 133 10.54 -10.15 -0.89
N VAL A 134 10.87 -11.41 -1.23
CA VAL A 134 10.34 -12.08 -2.45
C VAL A 134 8.82 -12.07 -2.43
N TYR A 135 8.25 -12.41 -1.31
CA TYR A 135 6.82 -12.50 -1.11
C TYR A 135 6.11 -11.15 -1.39
N HIS A 136 6.57 -10.07 -0.76
CA HIS A 136 6.02 -8.74 -1.00
C HIS A 136 6.11 -8.31 -2.46
N VAL A 137 7.30 -8.49 -3.07
CA VAL A 137 7.55 -8.01 -4.43
C VAL A 137 6.79 -8.84 -5.48
N THR A 138 6.70 -10.16 -5.30
CA THR A 138 6.07 -11.04 -6.30
C THR A 138 4.58 -10.74 -6.49
N GLY A 139 3.89 -10.39 -5.40
CA GLY A 139 2.46 -10.07 -5.43
C GLY A 139 2.12 -8.62 -5.80
N SER A 140 3.13 -7.77 -6.03
CA SER A 140 2.89 -6.33 -6.21
C SER A 140 2.59 -5.94 -7.64
N ASP A 141 1.63 -5.04 -7.85
CA ASP A 141 1.43 -4.32 -9.10
C ASP A 141 2.38 -3.12 -9.20
N LEU A 142 2.59 -2.45 -8.07
CA LEU A 142 3.45 -1.27 -7.94
C LEU A 142 4.41 -1.42 -6.77
N VAL A 143 5.69 -1.15 -7.00
CA VAL A 143 6.71 -1.05 -5.96
C VAL A 143 7.18 0.39 -5.85
N ILE A 144 7.06 0.96 -4.66
CA ILE A 144 7.49 2.32 -4.33
C ILE A 144 8.79 2.23 -3.54
N VAL A 145 9.87 2.66 -4.15
CA VAL A 145 11.18 2.74 -3.48
C VAL A 145 11.33 4.16 -2.95
N ASN A 146 11.11 4.34 -1.66
CA ASN A 146 11.11 5.66 -1.04
C ASN A 146 12.44 5.99 -0.33
N ARG A 147 12.53 7.21 0.22
CA ARG A 147 13.71 7.75 0.92
C ARG A 147 14.97 7.72 0.06
N CYS A 148 14.80 7.84 -1.27
CA CYS A 148 15.92 7.90 -2.19
C CYS A 148 16.72 9.20 -2.03
N ASP A 149 18.02 9.12 -2.24
CA ASP A 149 18.94 10.25 -2.34
C ASP A 149 19.90 10.07 -3.52
N GLU A 150 20.83 10.99 -3.68
CA GLU A 150 21.84 10.98 -4.76
C GLU A 150 22.75 9.74 -4.73
N ASN A 151 22.90 9.08 -3.57
CA ASN A 151 23.71 7.89 -3.39
C ASN A 151 22.93 6.59 -3.59
N THR A 152 21.60 6.68 -3.73
CA THR A 152 20.73 5.51 -3.91
C THR A 152 21.03 4.80 -5.22
N LYS A 153 21.40 3.52 -5.10
CA LYS A 153 21.71 2.66 -6.25
C LYS A 153 20.43 2.16 -6.94
N LYS A 154 19.71 3.05 -7.63
CA LYS A 154 18.41 2.74 -8.25
C LYS A 154 18.47 1.57 -9.22
N TYR A 155 19.49 1.47 -10.07
CA TYR A 155 19.61 0.38 -11.05
C TYR A 155 19.77 -1.03 -10.41
N PRO A 156 20.66 -1.26 -9.43
CA PRO A 156 20.70 -2.51 -8.69
C PRO A 156 19.39 -2.87 -8.01
N ILE A 157 18.73 -1.90 -7.34
CA ILE A 157 17.42 -2.10 -6.70
C ILE A 157 16.38 -2.53 -7.74
N ARG A 158 16.30 -1.79 -8.87
CA ARG A 158 15.41 -2.13 -9.98
C ARG A 158 15.69 -3.53 -10.52
N GLY A 159 16.95 -3.87 -10.73
CA GLY A 159 17.35 -5.21 -11.20
C GLY A 159 16.89 -6.32 -10.26
N SER A 160 17.06 -6.12 -8.95
CA SER A 160 16.62 -7.07 -7.93
C SER A 160 15.09 -7.24 -7.93
N ILE A 161 14.34 -6.14 -7.97
CA ILE A 161 12.87 -6.17 -8.00
C ILE A 161 12.37 -6.82 -9.29
N LYS A 162 12.87 -6.39 -10.46
CA LYS A 162 12.45 -6.90 -11.76
C LYS A 162 12.81 -8.37 -12.00
N SER A 163 13.85 -8.88 -11.33
CA SER A 163 14.20 -10.30 -11.37
C SER A 163 13.15 -11.19 -10.68
N LEU A 164 12.41 -10.63 -9.71
CA LEU A 164 11.35 -11.31 -8.96
C LEU A 164 9.98 -11.10 -9.59
N ASN A 165 9.71 -9.86 -10.01
CA ASN A 165 8.45 -9.48 -10.63
C ASN A 165 8.72 -8.58 -11.84
N PRO A 166 8.86 -9.16 -13.06
CA PRO A 166 9.11 -8.38 -14.28
C PRO A 166 7.98 -7.41 -14.64
N MET A 167 6.75 -7.71 -14.21
CA MET A 167 5.56 -6.97 -14.62
C MET A 167 5.25 -5.77 -13.71
N CYS A 168 5.68 -5.78 -12.43
CA CYS A 168 5.36 -4.68 -11.52
C CYS A 168 5.91 -3.34 -12.02
N GLN A 169 5.17 -2.28 -11.78
CA GLN A 169 5.69 -0.93 -11.95
C GLN A 169 6.65 -0.58 -10.80
N ILE A 170 7.61 0.30 -11.03
CA ILE A 170 8.54 0.74 -9.98
C ILE A 170 8.67 2.25 -10.08
N VAL A 171 8.41 2.93 -8.97
CA VAL A 171 8.64 4.36 -8.82
C VAL A 171 9.65 4.63 -7.70
N TYR A 172 10.35 5.74 -7.81
CA TYR A 172 11.31 6.20 -6.83
C TYR A 172 10.82 7.51 -6.23
N GLU A 173 10.85 7.59 -4.91
CA GLU A 173 10.46 8.75 -4.14
C GLU A 173 11.68 9.25 -3.35
N ASN A 174 11.99 10.52 -3.47
CA ASN A 174 13.09 11.12 -2.72
C ASN A 174 12.69 11.42 -1.26
N LYS A 175 13.66 11.88 -0.45
CA LYS A 175 13.43 12.24 0.97
C LYS A 175 12.46 13.40 1.16
N ASN A 176 12.17 14.17 0.11
CA ASN A 176 11.17 15.24 0.12
C ASN A 176 9.81 14.76 -0.43
N ARG A 177 9.62 13.46 -0.57
CA ARG A 177 8.41 12.81 -1.07
C ARG A 177 8.03 13.17 -2.51
N GLN A 178 9.01 13.60 -3.30
CA GLN A 178 8.83 13.86 -4.71
C GLN A 178 9.18 12.59 -5.50
N ILE A 179 8.32 12.24 -6.43
CA ILE A 179 8.55 11.11 -7.30
C ILE A 179 9.57 11.48 -8.37
N GLU A 180 10.59 10.64 -8.54
CA GLU A 180 11.70 10.82 -9.48
C GLU A 180 11.74 9.67 -10.48
N ASP A 181 12.37 9.90 -11.63
CA ASP A 181 12.53 8.89 -12.72
C ASP A 181 11.19 8.36 -13.26
N LEU A 182 10.19 9.23 -13.32
CA LEU A 182 8.91 8.87 -13.94
C LEU A 182 9.08 8.73 -15.45
N THR A 183 8.89 7.53 -15.97
CA THR A 183 8.37 7.38 -17.32
C THR A 183 6.85 7.55 -17.25
N VAL A 184 6.21 7.94 -18.36
CA VAL A 184 4.73 8.15 -18.41
C VAL A 184 3.95 6.93 -17.92
N ASN A 185 4.58 5.74 -17.91
CA ASN A 185 4.01 4.46 -17.48
C ASN A 185 4.30 4.11 -16.01
N ASP A 186 5.04 4.95 -15.29
CA ASP A 186 5.49 4.70 -13.90
C ASP A 186 4.77 5.61 -12.89
N LEU A 187 3.61 6.15 -13.24
CA LEU A 187 2.79 6.91 -12.29
C LEU A 187 2.28 5.99 -11.17
N PRO A 188 2.33 6.43 -9.90
CA PRO A 188 2.00 5.59 -8.75
C PRO A 188 0.56 5.06 -8.75
N TYR A 189 -0.33 5.80 -9.37
CA TYR A 189 -1.72 5.38 -9.53
C TYR A 189 -2.16 5.58 -10.97
N ASN A 190 -3.01 4.72 -11.47
CA ASN A 190 -3.85 5.07 -12.59
C ASN A 190 -4.91 6.04 -12.09
N LEU A 191 -4.57 7.33 -12.08
CA LEU A 191 -5.49 8.40 -11.70
C LEU A 191 -6.66 8.56 -12.68
N ASN A 192 -6.61 7.86 -13.81
CA ASN A 192 -7.71 7.83 -14.76
C ASN A 192 -8.53 6.57 -14.50
N ASP A 193 -9.73 6.76 -14.00
CA ASP A 193 -10.78 5.74 -13.79
C ASP A 193 -11.26 5.04 -15.09
N ASP A 194 -10.44 4.97 -16.12
CA ASP A 194 -10.77 4.39 -17.42
C ASP A 194 -10.46 2.88 -17.52
N TYR A 195 -10.45 2.16 -16.38
CA TYR A 195 -10.57 0.70 -16.40
C TYR A 195 -12.01 0.31 -16.08
N ILE A 196 -12.84 0.46 -17.10
CA ILE A 196 -14.13 -0.24 -17.24
C ILE A 196 -13.87 -1.67 -17.70
#